data_da9baef2474afe60cad328db77fe672b
#
_entry.id   da9baef2474afe60cad328db77fe672b
#
_cell.length_a   1.000
_cell.length_b   1.000
_cell.length_c   1.000
_cell.angle_alpha   90.00
_cell.angle_beta   90.00
_cell.angle_gamma   90.00
#
_symmetry.space_group_name_H-M   'P 1'
#
loop_
_entity.id
_entity.type
_entity.pdbx_description
1 polymer ?
#
loop_
_entity_poly.entity_id
_entity_poly.type
_entity_poly.pdbx_seq_one_letter_code
_entity_poly.pdbx_strand_id
1 'polypeptide(L)'
;INGTYPTCPVKTYTSPTCFWKCDSKSTSKVTYDQSQAAHKFGVSYKVDANMQAIQKDLMAHGPVQASMYLTAPFEVYKSGVFTTQSKAYIGMHAVKITGWGIDNATKMDYWLVQNSWNSEWGEEGYFRIERGTNMLSIESGVVAGTLDKW
;
A
#
# COMPACT_ATOMS: atom_id res chain seq x y z
N ILE A 1 -18.88 -7.22 15.78
CA ILE A 1 -18.11 -8.48 15.94
C ILE A 1 -17.23 -8.27 17.17
N ASN A 2 -17.67 -8.75 18.35
CA ASN A 2 -16.85 -8.77 19.56
C ASN A 2 -15.87 -9.95 19.46
N GLY A 3 -14.84 -9.80 18.66
CA GLY A 3 -13.74 -10.76 18.60
C GLY A 3 -12.56 -10.24 19.41
N THR A 4 -12.21 -10.95 20.48
CA THR A 4 -10.91 -10.78 21.15
C THR A 4 -9.85 -11.31 20.18
N TYR A 5 -9.16 -10.40 19.50
CA TYR A 5 -8.00 -10.78 18.69
C TYR A 5 -6.87 -11.23 19.62
N PRO A 6 -6.19 -12.35 19.33
CA PRO A 6 -5.01 -12.72 20.08
C PRO A 6 -3.98 -11.61 20.02
N THR A 7 -3.34 -11.32 21.16
CA THR A 7 -2.23 -10.36 21.21
C THR A 7 -1.13 -10.80 20.26
N CYS A 8 -0.58 -9.85 19.50
CA CYS A 8 0.57 -10.13 18.65
C CYS A 8 1.70 -10.75 19.49
N PRO A 9 2.37 -11.81 18.99
CA PRO A 9 3.48 -12.41 19.71
C PRO A 9 4.61 -11.39 19.89
N VAL A 10 5.19 -11.36 21.10
CA VAL A 10 6.28 -10.44 21.46
C VAL A 10 7.56 -10.72 20.65
N LYS A 11 7.69 -11.92 20.08
CA LYS A 11 8.82 -12.30 19.21
C LYS A 11 8.36 -12.34 17.77
N THR A 12 9.10 -11.64 16.91
CA THR A 12 8.99 -11.81 15.46
C THR A 12 9.35 -13.26 15.11
N TYR A 13 8.50 -13.92 14.35
CA TYR A 13 8.81 -15.24 13.79
C TYR A 13 9.42 -15.07 12.40
N THR A 14 10.25 -16.02 12.01
CA THR A 14 10.82 -16.07 10.67
C THR A 14 9.70 -16.23 9.62
N SER A 15 9.87 -15.61 8.47
CA SER A 15 8.94 -15.83 7.36
C SER A 15 8.79 -17.32 7.07
N PRO A 16 7.57 -17.82 6.89
CA PRO A 16 7.36 -19.22 6.56
C PRO A 16 8.00 -19.57 5.21
N THR A 17 8.40 -20.83 5.07
CA THR A 17 8.89 -21.35 3.79
C THR A 17 7.77 -21.25 2.74
N CYS A 18 8.10 -20.75 1.56
CA CYS A 18 7.16 -20.67 0.44
C CYS A 18 6.81 -22.09 -0.06
N PHE A 19 5.52 -22.38 -0.14
CA PHE A 19 5.01 -23.62 -0.70
C PHE A 19 4.56 -23.38 -2.14
N TRP A 20 5.06 -24.19 -3.06
CA TRP A 20 4.71 -24.12 -4.48
C TRP A 20 3.46 -24.94 -4.85
N LYS A 21 2.74 -25.43 -3.87
CA LYS A 21 1.48 -26.18 -4.04
C LYS A 21 0.45 -25.72 -3.05
N CYS A 22 -0.82 -25.74 -3.45
CA CYS A 22 -1.91 -25.51 -2.51
C CYS A 22 -1.91 -26.60 -1.42
N ASP A 23 -2.28 -26.22 -0.20
CA ASP A 23 -2.48 -27.18 0.89
C ASP A 23 -3.51 -28.24 0.45
N SER A 24 -3.19 -29.52 0.70
CA SER A 24 -4.09 -30.64 0.43
C SER A 24 -5.43 -30.54 1.19
N LYS A 25 -5.49 -29.72 2.25
CA LYS A 25 -6.70 -29.40 3.00
C LYS A 25 -7.55 -28.30 2.39
N SER A 26 -7.06 -27.65 1.32
CA SER A 26 -7.83 -26.64 0.61
C SER A 26 -9.07 -27.25 -0.02
N THR A 27 -10.23 -26.69 0.26
CA THR A 27 -11.50 -27.06 -0.36
C THR A 27 -11.68 -26.42 -1.76
N SER A 28 -10.72 -25.64 -2.21
CA SER A 28 -10.73 -25.02 -3.53
C SER A 28 -10.58 -26.08 -4.61
N LYS A 29 -11.48 -26.02 -5.61
CA LYS A 29 -11.41 -26.87 -6.81
C LYS A 29 -10.40 -26.37 -7.84
N VAL A 30 -9.79 -25.19 -7.59
CA VAL A 30 -8.80 -24.55 -8.49
C VAL A 30 -7.42 -25.05 -8.10
N THR A 31 -6.67 -25.59 -9.05
CA THR A 31 -5.27 -25.98 -8.82
C THR A 31 -4.38 -24.74 -8.71
N TYR A 32 -3.22 -24.89 -8.04
CA TYR A 32 -2.23 -23.82 -7.95
C TYR A 32 -1.83 -23.29 -9.34
N ASP A 33 -1.58 -24.18 -10.30
CA ASP A 33 -1.21 -23.81 -11.67
C ASP A 33 -2.29 -23.01 -12.38
N GLN A 34 -3.56 -23.39 -12.20
CA GLN A 34 -4.69 -22.64 -12.75
C GLN A 34 -4.84 -21.25 -12.11
N SER A 35 -4.64 -21.14 -10.79
CA SER A 35 -4.69 -19.83 -10.11
C SER A 35 -3.52 -18.94 -10.54
N GLN A 36 -2.33 -19.48 -10.74
CA GLN A 36 -1.18 -18.73 -11.23
C GLN A 36 -1.34 -18.30 -12.70
N ALA A 37 -1.94 -19.16 -13.53
CA ALA A 37 -2.22 -18.81 -14.92
C ALA A 37 -3.28 -17.69 -15.04
N ALA A 38 -4.23 -17.63 -14.13
CA ALA A 38 -5.31 -16.64 -14.15
C ALA A 38 -4.89 -15.23 -13.68
N HIS A 39 -3.75 -15.07 -13.00
CA HIS A 39 -3.35 -13.81 -12.37
C HIS A 39 -1.86 -13.53 -12.54
N LYS A 40 -1.37 -13.64 -13.77
CA LYS A 40 0.03 -13.28 -14.08
C LYS A 40 0.19 -11.79 -14.25
N PHE A 41 1.10 -11.23 -13.46
CA PHE A 41 1.65 -9.92 -13.77
C PHE A 41 2.76 -10.09 -14.81
N GLY A 42 2.84 -9.15 -15.75
CA GLY A 42 3.94 -9.06 -16.70
C GLY A 42 5.21 -8.55 -16.04
N VAL A 43 5.73 -7.45 -16.53
CA VAL A 43 6.97 -6.87 -16.01
C VAL A 43 6.66 -5.90 -14.87
N SER A 44 7.37 -6.05 -13.74
CA SER A 44 7.42 -5.01 -12.71
C SER A 44 8.47 -3.96 -13.08
N TYR A 45 8.18 -2.70 -12.83
CA TYR A 45 9.09 -1.59 -13.10
C TYR A 45 9.04 -0.53 -12.01
N LYS A 46 10.12 0.24 -11.90
CA LYS A 46 10.18 1.39 -11.01
C LYS A 46 9.61 2.61 -11.72
N VAL A 47 8.74 3.34 -11.03
CA VAL A 47 8.24 4.64 -11.48
C VAL A 47 9.24 5.71 -11.04
N ASP A 48 9.49 6.71 -11.89
CA ASP A 48 10.38 7.81 -11.55
C ASP A 48 9.89 8.55 -10.30
N ALA A 49 10.82 8.92 -9.42
CA ALA A 49 10.56 9.53 -8.12
C ALA A 49 10.16 11.02 -8.26
N ASN A 50 9.10 11.27 -8.99
CA ASN A 50 8.50 12.59 -9.12
C ASN A 50 6.98 12.51 -9.27
N MET A 51 6.30 13.53 -8.81
CA MET A 51 4.83 13.60 -8.76
C MET A 51 4.20 13.36 -10.15
N GLN A 52 4.73 13.95 -11.20
CA GLN A 52 4.16 13.88 -12.55
C GLN A 52 4.27 12.48 -13.14
N ALA A 53 5.38 11.78 -12.91
CA ALA A 53 5.57 10.41 -13.38
C ALA A 53 4.60 9.46 -12.67
N ILE A 54 4.42 9.62 -11.36
CA ILE A 54 3.47 8.81 -10.56
C ILE A 54 2.04 9.06 -11.06
N GLN A 55 1.63 10.31 -11.27
CA GLN A 55 0.31 10.65 -11.80
C GLN A 55 0.09 10.06 -13.20
N LYS A 56 1.09 10.16 -14.08
CA LYS A 56 1.02 9.60 -15.44
C LYS A 56 0.84 8.09 -15.40
N ASP A 57 1.57 7.41 -14.52
CA ASP A 57 1.48 5.95 -14.39
C ASP A 57 0.12 5.53 -13.83
N LEU A 58 -0.37 6.20 -12.79
CA LEU A 58 -1.72 5.98 -12.25
C LEU A 58 -2.82 6.12 -13.30
N MET A 59 -2.70 7.10 -14.20
CA MET A 59 -3.67 7.29 -15.29
C MET A 59 -3.58 6.21 -16.36
N ALA A 60 -2.37 5.75 -16.66
CA ALA A 60 -2.13 4.81 -17.75
C ALA A 60 -2.37 3.34 -17.35
N HIS A 61 -2.02 2.97 -16.11
CA HIS A 61 -1.95 1.58 -15.66
C HIS A 61 -2.73 1.29 -14.38
N GLY A 62 -3.21 2.33 -13.69
CA GLY A 62 -3.96 2.18 -12.44
C GLY A 62 -3.08 2.29 -11.18
N PRO A 63 -3.55 1.79 -10.03
CA PRO A 63 -2.87 1.95 -8.75
C PRO A 63 -1.44 1.42 -8.72
N VAL A 64 -0.57 2.11 -8.00
CA VAL A 64 0.85 1.77 -7.84
C VAL A 64 1.19 1.44 -6.39
N GLN A 65 2.18 0.59 -6.19
CA GLN A 65 2.75 0.34 -4.85
C GLN A 65 3.73 1.45 -4.51
N ALA A 66 3.72 1.90 -3.25
CA ALA A 66 4.72 2.80 -2.71
C ALA A 66 5.27 2.27 -1.38
N SER A 67 6.53 2.59 -1.11
CA SER A 67 7.15 2.38 0.19
C SER A 67 7.29 3.72 0.90
N MET A 68 6.97 3.78 2.19
CA MET A 68 7.09 4.99 2.99
C MET A 68 7.67 4.70 4.37
N TYR A 69 8.22 5.71 5.01
CA TYR A 69 8.60 5.59 6.42
C TYR A 69 7.38 5.63 7.32
N LEU A 70 7.40 4.79 8.35
CA LEU A 70 6.38 4.76 9.39
C LEU A 70 6.82 5.61 10.58
N THR A 71 5.89 6.36 11.14
CA THR A 71 6.12 7.22 12.33
C THR A 71 4.96 7.09 13.30
N ALA A 72 5.21 7.30 14.58
CA ALA A 72 4.17 7.20 15.61
C ALA A 72 2.97 8.14 15.37
N PRO A 73 3.13 9.40 14.91
CA PRO A 73 2.00 10.24 14.55
C PRO A 73 1.14 9.66 13.41
N PHE A 74 1.75 8.92 12.46
CA PHE A 74 1.02 8.29 11.37
C PHE A 74 0.17 7.10 11.85
N GLU A 75 0.64 6.33 12.82
CA GLU A 75 -0.12 5.17 13.35
C GLU A 75 -1.49 5.57 13.92
N VAL A 76 -1.58 6.78 14.48
CA VAL A 76 -2.81 7.32 15.09
C VAL A 76 -3.59 8.25 14.16
N TYR A 77 -3.25 8.28 12.87
CA TYR A 77 -3.96 9.09 11.88
C TYR A 77 -5.46 8.73 11.85
N LYS A 78 -6.31 9.77 11.74
CA LYS A 78 -7.77 9.61 11.67
C LYS A 78 -8.36 10.17 10.39
N SER A 79 -7.99 11.40 10.01
CA SER A 79 -8.54 12.05 8.82
C SER A 79 -7.75 13.30 8.43
N GLY A 80 -8.01 13.82 7.23
CA GLY A 80 -7.37 15.01 6.67
C GLY A 80 -6.08 14.70 5.92
N VAL A 81 -5.42 15.72 5.40
CA VAL A 81 -4.12 15.55 4.72
C VAL A 81 -3.02 15.44 5.77
N PHE A 82 -2.33 14.29 5.79
CA PHE A 82 -1.20 14.07 6.70
C PHE A 82 0.01 14.89 6.25
N THR A 83 0.47 15.78 7.13
CA THR A 83 1.59 16.72 6.88
C THR A 83 2.64 16.69 7.97
N THR A 84 2.49 15.78 8.95
CA THR A 84 3.38 15.76 10.11
C THR A 84 4.75 15.21 9.74
N GLN A 85 5.73 16.10 9.72
CA GLN A 85 7.13 15.76 9.56
C GLN A 85 7.68 15.17 10.85
N SER A 86 8.24 13.97 10.79
CA SER A 86 8.99 13.37 11.90
C SER A 86 10.17 12.61 11.35
N LYS A 87 11.31 12.74 12.00
CA LYS A 87 12.52 11.94 11.72
C LYS A 87 12.63 10.72 12.65
N ALA A 88 11.69 10.56 13.59
CA ALA A 88 11.61 9.40 14.44
C ALA A 88 10.91 8.26 13.71
N TYR A 89 11.61 7.66 12.78
CA TYR A 89 11.11 6.53 12.02
C TYR A 89 11.09 5.26 12.88
N ILE A 90 9.96 4.56 12.88
CA ILE A 90 9.77 3.29 13.60
C ILE A 90 9.79 2.09 12.67
N GLY A 91 9.77 2.30 11.37
CA GLY A 91 9.85 1.24 10.36
C GLY A 91 9.60 1.75 8.95
N MET A 92 9.46 0.81 8.03
CA MET A 92 8.99 1.05 6.67
C MET A 92 7.67 0.33 6.44
N HIS A 93 6.86 0.89 5.57
CA HIS A 93 5.52 0.39 5.27
C HIS A 93 5.26 0.40 3.77
N ALA A 94 4.62 -0.65 3.29
CA ALA A 94 4.18 -0.76 1.90
C ALA A 94 2.71 -0.40 1.81
N VAL A 95 2.36 0.50 0.90
CA VAL A 95 1.00 1.01 0.70
C VAL A 95 0.67 1.05 -0.78
N LYS A 96 -0.61 1.33 -1.10
CA LYS A 96 -1.08 1.44 -2.49
C LYS A 96 -1.60 2.86 -2.76
N ILE A 97 -0.91 3.63 -3.61
CA ILE A 97 -1.42 4.90 -4.10
C ILE A 97 -2.50 4.60 -5.14
N THR A 98 -3.71 5.10 -4.89
CA THR A 98 -4.89 4.86 -5.74
C THR A 98 -5.34 6.09 -6.52
N GLY A 99 -4.84 7.27 -6.15
CA GLY A 99 -5.22 8.51 -6.80
C GLY A 99 -4.60 9.73 -6.10
N TRP A 100 -5.11 10.89 -6.44
CA TRP A 100 -4.69 12.18 -5.88
C TRP A 100 -5.82 13.20 -5.95
N GLY A 101 -5.65 14.30 -5.25
CA GLY A 101 -6.61 15.41 -5.29
C GLY A 101 -6.07 16.66 -4.62
N ILE A 102 -7.00 17.60 -4.44
CA ILE A 102 -6.80 18.83 -3.66
C ILE A 102 -7.86 18.84 -2.56
N ASP A 103 -7.44 18.98 -1.34
CA ASP A 103 -8.35 19.09 -0.20
C ASP A 103 -9.10 20.44 -0.25
N ASN A 104 -10.42 20.39 -0.23
CA ASN A 104 -11.24 21.58 -0.42
C ASN A 104 -11.13 22.62 0.71
N ALA A 105 -10.86 22.16 1.93
CA ALA A 105 -10.78 23.01 3.10
C ALA A 105 -9.40 23.69 3.21
N THR A 106 -8.33 22.92 3.06
CA THR A 106 -6.96 23.37 3.25
C THR A 106 -6.26 23.83 1.99
N LYS A 107 -6.83 23.48 0.80
CA LYS A 107 -6.24 23.67 -0.53
C LYS A 107 -4.92 22.93 -0.73
N MET A 108 -4.69 21.92 0.09
CA MET A 108 -3.48 21.10 0.02
C MET A 108 -3.62 20.00 -1.02
N ASP A 109 -2.58 19.83 -1.81
CA ASP A 109 -2.42 18.69 -2.71
C ASP A 109 -2.18 17.41 -1.91
N TYR A 110 -2.84 16.30 -2.27
CA TYR A 110 -2.65 15.02 -1.60
C TYR A 110 -2.59 13.83 -2.54
N TRP A 111 -1.95 12.77 -2.08
CA TRP A 111 -2.13 11.42 -2.57
C TRP A 111 -3.24 10.73 -1.78
N LEU A 112 -4.15 10.05 -2.49
CA LEU A 112 -5.10 9.12 -1.89
C LEU A 112 -4.45 7.73 -1.84
N VAL A 113 -4.33 7.18 -0.65
CA VAL A 113 -3.54 5.97 -0.41
C VAL A 113 -4.37 4.96 0.36
N GLN A 114 -4.40 3.72 -0.12
CA GLN A 114 -5.01 2.61 0.58
C GLN A 114 -4.00 1.96 1.51
N ASN A 115 -4.38 1.84 2.79
CA ASN A 115 -3.64 1.13 3.82
C ASN A 115 -4.06 -0.35 3.89
N SER A 116 -3.34 -1.14 4.69
CA SER A 116 -3.61 -2.57 4.94
C SER A 116 -3.93 -2.88 6.41
N TRP A 117 -4.37 -1.86 7.19
CA TRP A 117 -4.61 -2.00 8.64
C TRP A 117 -6.08 -2.18 9.02
N ASN A 118 -6.98 -2.38 8.12
CA ASN A 118 -8.43 -2.54 8.17
C ASN A 118 -9.21 -1.24 7.88
N SER A 119 -10.52 -1.36 7.72
CA SER A 119 -11.42 -0.25 7.38
C SER A 119 -11.74 0.68 8.56
N GLU A 120 -11.44 0.30 9.80
CA GLU A 120 -11.70 1.14 10.99
C GLU A 120 -10.55 2.14 11.24
N TRP A 121 -9.43 1.98 10.57
CA TRP A 121 -8.30 2.89 10.65
C TRP A 121 -8.39 4.00 9.60
N GLY A 122 -8.02 5.22 9.99
CA GLY A 122 -7.96 6.36 9.08
C GLY A 122 -9.33 6.74 8.50
N GLU A 123 -9.35 7.00 7.21
CA GLU A 123 -10.54 7.30 6.41
C GLU A 123 -11.03 6.03 5.72
N GLU A 124 -11.74 5.17 6.44
CA GLU A 124 -12.25 3.87 5.95
C GLU A 124 -11.16 2.95 5.37
N GLY A 125 -9.99 2.90 6.02
CA GLY A 125 -8.83 2.14 5.56
C GLY A 125 -7.94 2.88 4.58
N TYR A 126 -8.26 4.13 4.26
CA TYR A 126 -7.46 5.04 3.43
C TYR A 126 -6.83 6.14 4.27
N PHE A 127 -5.90 6.84 3.67
CA PHE A 127 -5.36 8.09 4.19
C PHE A 127 -5.01 9.03 3.05
N ARG A 128 -5.00 10.31 3.37
CA ARG A 128 -4.50 11.36 2.48
C ARG A 128 -3.17 11.85 3.02
N ILE A 129 -2.15 11.91 2.19
CA ILE A 129 -0.81 12.38 2.54
C ILE A 129 -0.38 13.46 1.58
N GLU A 130 0.32 14.48 2.07
CA GLU A 130 0.76 15.61 1.26
C GLU A 130 1.55 15.15 0.02
N ARG A 131 1.18 15.68 -1.15
CA ARG A 131 1.73 15.36 -2.45
C ARG A 131 2.71 16.44 -2.92
N GLY A 132 3.81 16.01 -3.52
CA GLY A 132 4.81 16.90 -4.11
C GLY A 132 5.93 17.32 -3.16
N THR A 133 5.85 16.93 -1.88
CA THR A 133 6.88 17.19 -0.86
C THR A 133 7.67 15.94 -0.49
N ASN A 134 7.38 14.80 -1.13
CA ASN A 134 7.94 13.50 -0.78
C ASN A 134 7.75 13.15 0.72
N MET A 135 6.57 13.44 1.25
CA MET A 135 6.21 13.23 2.65
C MET A 135 6.46 11.76 3.04
N LEU A 136 7.17 11.53 4.13
CA LEU A 136 7.60 10.19 4.59
C LEU A 136 8.26 9.35 3.50
N SER A 137 8.85 9.97 2.48
CA SER A 137 9.50 9.35 1.32
C SER A 137 8.56 8.53 0.41
N ILE A 138 7.26 8.76 0.45
CA ILE A 138 6.28 7.98 -0.31
C ILE A 138 6.48 8.08 -1.83
N GLU A 139 7.03 9.18 -2.33
CA GLU A 139 7.28 9.40 -3.77
C GLU A 139 8.60 8.79 -4.26
N SER A 140 9.48 8.36 -3.34
CA SER A 140 10.83 7.87 -3.69
C SER A 140 10.86 6.38 -4.04
N GLY A 141 9.93 5.59 -3.53
CA GLY A 141 9.93 4.13 -3.63
C GLY A 141 8.70 3.57 -4.34
N VAL A 142 8.34 4.14 -5.50
CA VAL A 142 7.15 3.73 -6.24
C VAL A 142 7.49 2.67 -7.28
N VAL A 143 6.72 1.58 -7.27
CA VAL A 143 6.82 0.47 -8.23
C VAL A 143 5.45 0.14 -8.79
N ALA A 144 5.43 -0.28 -10.04
CA ALA A 144 4.23 -0.70 -10.74
C ALA A 144 4.49 -2.00 -11.51
N GLY A 145 3.44 -2.58 -12.05
CA GLY A 145 3.52 -3.77 -12.89
C GLY A 145 2.48 -3.73 -13.99
N THR A 146 2.81 -4.26 -15.14
CA THR A 146 1.84 -4.46 -16.21
C THR A 146 1.09 -5.77 -15.99
N LEU A 147 -0.17 -5.79 -16.39
CA LEU A 147 -0.87 -7.06 -16.58
C LEU A 147 -0.45 -7.63 -17.93
N ASP A 148 -0.12 -8.92 -17.99
CA ASP A 148 0.02 -9.60 -19.28
C ASP A 148 -1.33 -9.53 -20.00
N LYS A 149 -1.31 -9.18 -21.27
CA LYS A 149 -2.51 -9.26 -22.10
C LYS A 149 -2.93 -10.73 -22.18
N TRP A 150 -4.18 -10.98 -21.85
CA TRP A 150 -4.85 -12.28 -21.99
C TRP A 150 -4.89 -12.71 -23.46
#